data_187e535ec9d0d8dc1a52b9725402fd7e
#
_entry.id   187e535ec9d0d8dc1a52b9725402fd7e
#
_cell.length_a   1.000
_cell.length_b   1.000
_cell.length_c   1.000
_cell.angle_alpha   90.00
_cell.angle_beta   90.00
_cell.angle_gamma   90.00
#
_symmetry.space_group_name_H-M   'P 1'
#
loop_
_entity.id
_entity.type
_entity.pdbx_description
1 polymer ?
#
loop_
_entity_poly.entity_id
_entity_poly.type
_entity_poly.pdbx_seq_one_letter_code
_entity_poly.pdbx_strand_id
1 'polypeptide(L)'
;LLGPDFGGKAMSEVKYTEAEIEKIKDRILEALEMVIDPELGIDIVNLGLIYDIRFQQDGYTEIDMTLTTMGCPLADLLTDQIYDAMKEVPEVTKTEVKLVWTPAWTVEKMSRYARIALGIR
;
A
#
# COMPACT_ATOMS: atom_id res chain seq x y z
N LEU A 1 -29.99 -13.08 -20.74
CA LEU A 1 -29.84 -12.86 -20.51
C LEU A 1 -29.83 -12.66 -20.17
N LEU A 2 -29.77 -12.55 -20.21
CA LEU A 2 -29.61 -12.18 -19.87
C LEU A 2 -29.47 -11.98 -19.35
N GLY A 3 -29.49 -12.04 -19.18
CA GLY A 3 -29.18 -11.75 -18.67
C GLY A 3 -28.85 -11.48 -18.10
N PRO A 4 -28.98 -11.47 -18.03
CA PRO A 4 -28.38 -11.06 -17.32
C PRO A 4 -28.23 -10.62 -16.55
N ASP A 5 -28.46 -10.30 -16.49
CA ASP A 5 -28.16 -9.74 -15.81
C ASP A 5 -28.15 -9.90 -14.81
N PHE A 6 -28.28 -10.64 -14.62
CA PHE A 6 -27.97 -10.89 -13.81
C PHE A 6 -27.26 -11.09 -12.99
N GLY A 7 -27.76 -11.74 -12.21
CA GLY A 7 -26.48 -12.17 -11.64
C GLY A 7 -25.32 -11.66 -12.43
N GLY A 8 -25.56 -11.38 -13.58
CA GLY A 8 -24.57 -10.82 -14.46
C GLY A 8 -23.93 -9.55 -13.91
N LYS A 9 -24.58 -8.92 -12.96
CA LYS A 9 -24.01 -7.72 -12.39
C LYS A 9 -22.64 -7.99 -11.75
N ALA A 10 -22.52 -9.11 -11.04
CA ALA A 10 -21.23 -9.44 -10.44
C ALA A 10 -20.15 -9.61 -11.50
N MET A 11 -20.52 -10.22 -12.62
CA MET A 11 -19.57 -10.42 -13.70
C MET A 11 -19.24 -9.10 -14.38
N SER A 12 -20.21 -8.22 -14.53
CA SER A 12 -19.95 -6.94 -15.16
C SER A 12 -19.02 -6.06 -14.35
N GLU A 13 -18.85 -6.38 -13.06
CA GLU A 13 -17.99 -5.60 -12.18
C GLU A 13 -16.58 -6.15 -12.11
N VAL A 14 -16.33 -7.31 -12.72
CA VAL A 14 -15.00 -7.89 -12.71
C VAL A 14 -14.19 -7.27 -13.85
N LYS A 15 -13.38 -6.28 -13.51
CA LYS A 15 -12.53 -5.60 -14.49
C LYS A 15 -11.15 -6.22 -14.56
N TYR A 16 -10.69 -6.86 -13.50
CA TYR A 16 -9.33 -7.33 -13.39
C TYR A 16 -9.31 -8.77 -12.94
N THR A 17 -8.47 -9.57 -13.57
CA THR A 17 -8.21 -10.93 -13.11
C THR A 17 -7.31 -10.87 -11.88
N GLU A 18 -7.20 -12.02 -11.19
CA GLU A 18 -6.30 -12.10 -10.05
C GLU A 18 -4.86 -11.78 -10.44
N ALA A 19 -4.43 -12.25 -11.61
CA ALA A 19 -3.09 -11.97 -12.08
C ALA A 19 -2.90 -10.48 -12.33
N GLU A 20 -3.91 -9.83 -12.88
CA GLU A 20 -3.84 -8.40 -13.12
C GLU A 20 -3.81 -7.62 -11.81
N ILE A 21 -4.58 -8.06 -10.81
CA ILE A 21 -4.59 -7.42 -9.51
C ILE A 21 -3.23 -7.53 -8.85
N GLU A 22 -2.57 -8.70 -8.97
CA GLU A 22 -1.23 -8.84 -8.41
C GLU A 22 -0.25 -7.89 -9.07
N LYS A 23 -0.35 -7.71 -10.37
CA LYS A 23 0.50 -6.76 -11.07
C LYS A 23 0.21 -5.32 -10.66
N ILE A 24 -1.06 -5.01 -10.43
CA ILE A 24 -1.43 -3.68 -9.95
C ILE A 24 -0.85 -3.45 -8.56
N LYS A 25 -0.95 -4.44 -7.69
CA LYS A 25 -0.36 -4.34 -6.35
C LYS A 25 1.15 -4.16 -6.40
N ASP A 26 1.82 -4.84 -7.34
CA ASP A 26 3.26 -4.64 -7.49
C ASP A 26 3.58 -3.22 -7.88
N ARG A 27 2.78 -2.63 -8.78
CA ARG A 27 3.00 -1.24 -9.16
C ARG A 27 2.66 -0.27 -8.03
N ILE A 28 1.67 -0.63 -7.21
CA ILE A 28 1.38 0.15 -6.01
C ILE A 28 2.59 0.14 -5.07
N LEU A 29 3.19 -1.02 -4.86
CA LEU A 29 4.39 -1.10 -4.02
C LEU A 29 5.53 -0.29 -4.61
N GLU A 30 5.73 -0.33 -5.92
CA GLU A 30 6.76 0.48 -6.56
C GLU A 30 6.51 1.97 -6.35
N ALA A 31 5.25 2.39 -6.45
CA ALA A 31 4.91 3.78 -6.21
C ALA A 31 5.19 4.16 -4.75
N LEU A 32 4.86 3.27 -3.83
CA LEU A 32 5.08 3.53 -2.41
C LEU A 32 6.56 3.57 -2.05
N GLU A 33 7.43 2.95 -2.85
CA GLU A 33 8.87 3.05 -2.64
C GLU A 33 9.39 4.46 -2.86
N MET A 34 8.58 5.33 -3.44
CA MET A 34 8.95 6.73 -3.58
C MET A 34 8.66 7.55 -2.33
N VAL A 35 7.94 6.97 -1.38
CA VAL A 35 7.61 7.65 -0.12
C VAL A 35 8.72 7.34 0.87
N ILE A 36 9.49 8.38 1.20
CA ILE A 36 10.70 8.25 2.01
C ILE A 36 10.43 8.79 3.40
N ASP A 37 10.77 7.99 4.42
CA ASP A 37 10.73 8.45 5.80
C ASP A 37 11.86 9.48 5.98
N PRO A 38 11.54 10.74 6.33
CA PRO A 38 12.56 11.78 6.38
C PRO A 38 13.57 11.59 7.50
N GLU A 39 13.22 10.84 8.54
CA GLU A 39 14.14 10.61 9.65
C GLU A 39 15.16 9.54 9.34
N LEU A 40 14.74 8.50 8.61
CA LEU A 40 15.61 7.37 8.33
C LEU A 40 16.18 7.39 6.92
N GLY A 41 15.56 8.15 6.01
CA GLY A 41 16.03 8.22 4.63
C GLY A 41 15.76 6.97 3.83
N ILE A 42 14.87 6.10 4.30
CA ILE A 42 14.51 4.83 3.67
C ILE A 42 13.02 4.87 3.33
N ASP A 43 12.65 4.26 2.20
CA ASP A 43 11.25 4.23 1.79
C ASP A 43 10.42 3.35 2.73
N ILE A 44 9.13 3.64 2.79
CA ILE A 44 8.23 2.98 3.74
C ILE A 44 8.03 1.50 3.44
N VAL A 45 8.20 1.08 2.18
CA VAL A 45 8.08 -0.33 1.84
C VAL A 45 9.25 -1.11 2.41
N ASN A 46 10.48 -0.64 2.21
CA ASN A 46 11.65 -1.31 2.74
C ASN A 46 11.74 -1.23 4.26
N LEU A 47 11.14 -0.20 4.86
CA LEU A 47 11.06 -0.11 6.32
C LEU A 47 10.08 -1.11 6.91
N GLY A 48 9.23 -1.72 6.07
CA GLY A 48 8.26 -2.68 6.56
C GLY A 48 7.05 -2.02 7.20
N LEU A 49 6.72 -0.79 6.79
CA LEU A 49 5.59 -0.07 7.34
C LEU A 49 4.28 -0.39 6.66
N ILE A 50 4.33 -1.00 5.47
CA ILE A 50 3.14 -1.37 4.73
C ILE A 50 2.80 -2.80 5.07
N TYR A 51 1.67 -3.00 5.75
CA TYR A 51 1.29 -4.33 6.23
C TYR A 51 0.38 -5.05 5.26
N ASP A 52 -0.47 -4.32 4.54
CA ASP A 52 -1.40 -4.98 3.61
C ASP A 52 -1.89 -3.97 2.59
N ILE A 53 -2.20 -4.45 1.40
CA ILE A 53 -2.78 -3.66 0.33
C ILE A 53 -3.96 -4.44 -0.20
N ARG A 54 -5.13 -3.81 -0.20
CA ARG A 54 -6.35 -4.42 -0.72
C ARG A 54 -6.87 -3.57 -1.86
N PHE A 55 -6.92 -4.14 -3.05
CA PHE A 55 -7.37 -3.48 -4.27
C PHE A 55 -8.71 -4.08 -4.69
N GLN A 56 -9.71 -3.24 -4.87
CA GLN A 56 -11.03 -3.69 -5.28
C GLN A 56 -11.24 -3.45 -6.77
N GLN A 57 -12.23 -4.13 -7.32
CA GLN A 57 -12.48 -4.11 -8.76
C GLN A 57 -12.81 -2.72 -9.29
N ASP A 58 -13.34 -1.85 -8.45
CA ASP A 58 -13.65 -0.49 -8.84
C ASP A 58 -12.46 0.46 -8.70
N GLY A 59 -11.30 -0.07 -8.28
CA GLY A 59 -10.10 0.73 -8.10
C GLY A 59 -9.93 1.28 -6.71
N TYR A 60 -10.89 1.08 -5.81
CA TYR A 60 -10.75 1.50 -4.42
C TYR A 60 -9.66 0.67 -3.76
N THR A 61 -8.71 1.35 -3.14
CA THR A 61 -7.53 0.69 -2.56
C THR A 61 -7.41 1.07 -1.10
N GLU A 62 -7.25 0.07 -0.23
CA GLU A 62 -6.96 0.28 1.18
C GLU A 62 -5.54 -0.16 1.46
N ILE A 63 -4.83 0.66 2.21
CA ILE A 63 -3.44 0.38 2.59
C ILE A 63 -3.37 0.41 4.11
N ASP A 64 -2.96 -0.73 4.69
CA ASP A 64 -2.68 -0.79 6.12
C ASP A 64 -1.23 -0.41 6.34
N MET A 65 -1.01 0.64 7.10
CA MET A 65 0.32 1.17 7.38
C MET A 65 0.52 1.28 8.88
N THR A 66 1.74 1.01 9.32
CA THR A 66 2.11 1.25 10.70
C THR A 66 3.24 2.26 10.76
N LEU A 67 3.59 2.64 11.95
CA LEU A 67 4.72 3.54 12.20
C LEU A 67 5.69 2.88 13.17
N THR A 68 6.93 3.36 13.15
CA THR A 68 7.94 2.80 14.05
C THR A 68 7.69 3.14 15.50
N THR A 69 6.99 4.26 15.75
CA THR A 69 6.65 4.69 17.11
C THR A 69 5.24 5.24 17.13
N MET A 70 4.49 4.93 18.18
CA MET A 70 3.17 5.50 18.37
C MET A 70 3.28 7.00 18.63
N GLY A 71 2.27 7.74 18.18
CA GLY A 71 2.25 9.19 18.39
C GLY A 71 3.21 9.97 17.52
N CYS A 72 3.78 9.31 16.52
CA CYS A 72 4.70 9.95 15.60
C CYS A 72 3.97 11.01 14.75
N PRO A 73 4.44 12.26 14.71
CA PRO A 73 3.78 13.28 13.90
C PRO A 73 3.95 13.07 12.41
N LEU A 74 4.78 12.11 12.01
CA LEU A 74 5.00 11.83 10.59
C LEU A 74 3.81 11.16 9.92
N ALA A 75 2.81 10.70 10.68
CA ALA A 75 1.68 9.97 10.11
C ALA A 75 0.99 10.78 9.01
N ASP A 76 0.72 12.06 9.28
CA ASP A 76 0.02 12.91 8.31
C ASP A 76 0.88 13.13 7.08
N LEU A 77 2.18 13.38 7.29
CA LEU A 77 3.10 13.61 6.18
C LEU A 77 3.19 12.39 5.28
N LEU A 78 3.38 11.21 5.88
CA LEU A 78 3.50 9.99 5.10
C LEU A 78 2.20 9.65 4.39
N THR A 79 1.07 9.87 5.05
CA THR A 79 -0.23 9.63 4.44
C THR A 79 -0.42 10.52 3.21
N ASP A 80 -0.08 11.79 3.32
CA ASP A 80 -0.19 12.71 2.19
C ASP A 80 0.71 12.27 1.03
N GLN A 81 1.93 11.83 1.35
CA GLN A 81 2.83 11.36 0.31
C GLN A 81 2.34 10.07 -0.33
N ILE A 82 1.69 9.21 0.45
CA ILE A 82 1.10 7.99 -0.10
C ILE A 82 -0.01 8.34 -1.09
N TYR A 83 -0.88 9.28 -0.74
CA TYR A 83 -1.94 9.69 -1.66
C TYR A 83 -1.36 10.23 -2.96
N ASP A 84 -0.28 11.02 -2.88
CA ASP A 84 0.38 11.52 -4.09
C ASP A 84 0.99 10.39 -4.90
N ALA A 85 1.66 9.45 -4.24
CA ALA A 85 2.29 8.33 -4.94
C ALA A 85 1.27 7.48 -5.66
N MET A 86 0.09 7.28 -5.07
CA MET A 86 -0.93 6.44 -5.66
C MET A 86 -1.49 7.01 -6.95
N LYS A 87 -1.28 8.30 -7.20
CA LYS A 87 -1.69 8.89 -8.48
C LYS A 87 -0.90 8.34 -9.65
N GLU A 88 0.24 7.71 -9.39
CA GLU A 88 1.04 7.08 -10.43
C GLU A 88 0.47 5.76 -10.91
N VAL A 89 -0.55 5.24 -10.23
CA VAL A 89 -1.19 3.98 -10.61
C VAL A 89 -2.59 4.31 -11.11
N PRO A 90 -2.80 4.34 -12.44
CA PRO A 90 -4.09 4.83 -12.96
C PRO A 90 -5.27 3.95 -12.62
N GLU A 91 -5.05 2.67 -12.31
CA GLU A 91 -6.14 1.78 -11.93
C GLU A 91 -6.72 2.12 -10.56
N VAL A 92 -5.97 2.85 -9.73
CA VAL A 92 -6.43 3.23 -8.39
C VAL A 92 -7.33 4.46 -8.53
N THR A 93 -8.60 4.32 -8.12
CA THR A 93 -9.56 5.41 -8.19
C THR A 93 -9.67 6.17 -6.88
N LYS A 94 -9.43 5.49 -5.77
CA LYS A 94 -9.46 6.12 -4.46
C LYS A 94 -8.56 5.32 -3.52
N THR A 95 -7.86 6.03 -2.66
CA THR A 95 -6.96 5.40 -1.68
C THR A 95 -7.40 5.76 -0.28
N GLU A 96 -7.40 4.78 0.59
CA GLU A 96 -7.61 5.01 2.02
C GLU A 96 -6.46 4.36 2.78
N VAL A 97 -5.78 5.14 3.61
CA VAL A 97 -4.68 4.66 4.43
C VAL A 97 -5.20 4.46 5.84
N LYS A 98 -5.00 3.25 6.37
CA LYS A 98 -5.42 2.90 7.72
C LYS A 98 -4.19 2.66 8.56
N LEU A 99 -4.09 3.36 9.68
CA LEU A 99 -3.00 3.11 10.62
C LEU A 99 -3.35 1.90 11.47
N VAL A 100 -2.44 0.95 11.53
CA VAL A 100 -2.61 -0.27 12.32
C VAL A 100 -1.39 -0.43 13.23
N TRP A 101 -1.63 -0.96 14.44
CA TRP A 101 -0.58 -1.07 15.44
C TRP A 101 -0.32 -2.52 15.84
N THR A 102 -1.02 -3.45 15.22
CA THR A 102 -0.87 -4.89 15.49
C THR A 102 -0.64 -5.61 14.18
N PRO A 103 0.41 -6.42 14.05
CA PRO A 103 1.46 -6.61 15.04
C PRO A 103 2.34 -5.38 15.18
N ALA A 104 2.99 -5.21 16.33
CA ALA A 104 3.88 -4.08 16.53
C ALA A 104 5.05 -4.14 15.55
N TRP A 105 5.47 -2.97 15.09
CA TRP A 105 6.60 -2.90 14.18
C TRP A 105 7.89 -3.18 14.92
N THR A 106 8.78 -3.94 14.28
CA THR A 106 10.13 -4.21 14.78
C THR A 106 11.10 -4.13 13.62
N VAL A 107 12.40 -4.02 13.94
CA VAL A 107 13.42 -3.94 12.89
C VAL A 107 13.44 -5.18 12.00
N GLU A 108 12.90 -6.28 12.48
CA GLU A 108 12.84 -7.51 11.68
C GLU A 108 11.89 -7.38 10.50
N LYS A 109 10.98 -6.38 10.53
CA LYS A 109 10.07 -6.15 9.42
C LYS A 109 10.75 -5.38 8.29
N MET A 110 11.91 -4.81 8.54
CA MET A 110 12.67 -4.13 7.50
C MET A 110 13.20 -5.13 6.49
N SER A 111 13.30 -4.69 5.23
CA SER A 111 14.00 -5.48 4.22
C SER A 111 15.47 -5.56 4.56
N ARG A 112 16.14 -6.53 3.93
CA ARG A 112 17.59 -6.65 4.09
C ARG A 112 18.29 -5.36 3.65
N TYR A 113 17.83 -4.79 2.55
CA TYR A 113 18.40 -3.53 2.06
C TYR A 113 18.33 -2.44 3.12
N ALA A 114 17.17 -2.28 3.75
CA ALA A 114 17.00 -1.23 4.75
C ALA A 114 17.89 -1.46 5.95
N ARG A 115 18.00 -2.70 6.40
CA ARG A 115 18.84 -3.00 7.55
C ARG A 115 20.31 -2.72 7.27
N ILE A 116 20.75 -3.08 6.07
CA ILE A 116 22.14 -2.81 5.69
C ILE A 116 22.37 -1.30 5.58
N ALA A 117 21.45 -0.58 4.96
CA ALA A 117 21.60 0.85 4.77
C ALA A 117 21.65 1.59 6.10
N LEU A 118 20.95 1.10 7.12
CA LEU A 118 20.93 1.73 8.44
C LEU A 118 21.97 1.16 9.40
N GLY A 119 22.75 0.17 8.96
CA GLY A 119 23.77 -0.44 9.80
C GLY A 119 23.21 -1.41 10.83
N ILE A 120 22.02 -1.92 10.61
CA ILE A 120 21.38 -2.88 11.50
C ILE A 120 21.62 -4.29 10.97
N ARG A 121 21.87 -5.23 11.87
CA ARG A 121 22.15 -6.60 11.48
C ARG A 121 21.00 -7.53 11.73
#